data_86d32873e46832b9bfb7fef739eeed25
#
_entry.id   86d32873e46832b9bfb7fef739eeed25
#
_cell.length_a   1.000
_cell.length_b   1.000
_cell.length_c   1.000
_cell.angle_alpha   90.00
_cell.angle_beta   90.00
_cell.angle_gamma   90.00
#
_symmetry.space_group_name_H-M   'P 1'
#
loop_
_entity.id
_entity.type
_entity.pdbx_description
1 polymer ?
#
loop_
_entity_poly.entity_id
_entity_poly.type
_entity_poly.pdbx_seq_one_letter_code
_entity_poly.pdbx_strand_id
1 'polypeptide(L)'
;MPSLIVFVSHQLPQDEALRRIQAAVAHAKVQHSDKINDLRDSWSSYVGAFEVSGMGFKGSGMVSVNPSDVTVQTTIPLAALLFKSRIESGIRDALTRILA
;
A
#
# COMPACT_ATOMS: atom_id res chain seq x y z
N MET A 1 -0.39 17.45 -5.93
CA MET A 1 -1.41 16.73 -5.15
C MET A 1 -0.85 16.38 -3.78
N PRO A 2 -1.66 16.40 -2.73
CA PRO A 2 -1.19 15.97 -1.43
C PRO A 2 -0.71 14.53 -1.47
N SER A 3 0.28 14.22 -0.69
CA SER A 3 0.82 12.88 -0.61
C SER A 3 0.92 12.44 0.85
N LEU A 4 0.98 11.13 1.02
CA LEU A 4 1.09 10.47 2.32
C LEU A 4 2.27 9.50 2.26
N ILE A 5 3.10 9.53 3.28
CA ILE A 5 4.22 8.60 3.41
C ILE A 5 4.08 7.87 4.74
N VAL A 6 4.08 6.54 4.68
CA VAL A 6 4.03 5.68 5.86
C VAL A 6 5.19 4.70 5.79
N PHE A 7 5.90 4.51 6.89
CA PHE A 7 6.89 3.45 6.94
C PHE A 7 6.73 2.65 8.22
N VAL A 8 7.02 1.36 8.11
CA VAL A 8 6.91 0.41 9.22
C VAL A 8 8.16 -0.45 9.23
N SER A 9 8.80 -0.53 10.39
CA SER A 9 9.98 -1.36 10.58
C SER A 9 9.60 -2.84 10.64
N HIS A 10 10.50 -3.71 10.21
CA HIS A 10 10.31 -5.16 10.31
C HIS A 10 11.63 -5.86 10.62
N GLN A 11 11.53 -7.10 11.03
CA GLN A 11 12.69 -7.94 11.33
C GLN A 11 12.75 -9.18 10.42
N LEU A 12 12.03 -9.14 9.31
CA LEU A 12 12.02 -10.22 8.34
C LEU A 12 13.16 -10.08 7.35
N PRO A 13 13.63 -11.19 6.74
CA PRO A 13 14.45 -11.07 5.54
C PRO A 13 13.71 -10.26 4.48
N GLN A 14 14.45 -9.49 3.70
CA GLN A 14 13.85 -8.60 2.69
C GLN A 14 12.97 -9.36 1.70
N ASP A 15 13.41 -10.54 1.28
CA ASP A 15 12.62 -11.35 0.33
C ASP A 15 11.32 -11.84 0.95
N GLU A 16 11.32 -12.20 2.24
CA GLU A 16 10.11 -12.61 2.93
C GLU A 16 9.15 -11.45 3.09
N ALA A 17 9.65 -10.26 3.42
CA ALA A 17 8.82 -9.06 3.49
C ALA A 17 8.19 -8.75 2.13
N LEU A 18 8.97 -8.83 1.05
CA LEU A 18 8.47 -8.65 -0.31
C LEU A 18 7.36 -9.65 -0.64
N ARG A 19 7.58 -10.92 -0.34
CA ARG A 19 6.60 -11.97 -0.60
C ARG A 19 5.28 -11.70 0.12
N ARG A 20 5.35 -11.28 1.38
CA ARG A 20 4.16 -10.98 2.18
C ARG A 20 3.38 -9.79 1.64
N ILE A 21 4.09 -8.75 1.22
CA ILE A 21 3.44 -7.56 0.64
C ILE A 21 2.75 -7.92 -0.67
N GLN A 22 3.42 -8.66 -1.54
CA GLN A 22 2.84 -9.08 -2.82
C GLN A 22 1.61 -9.98 -2.62
N ALA A 23 1.67 -10.88 -1.65
CA ALA A 23 0.55 -11.74 -1.32
C ALA A 23 -0.64 -10.93 -0.78
N ALA A 24 -0.37 -9.91 0.03
CA ALA A 24 -1.42 -9.06 0.56
C ALA A 24 -2.10 -8.25 -0.55
N VAL A 25 -1.35 -7.76 -1.53
CA VAL A 25 -1.92 -7.04 -2.68
C VAL A 25 -2.81 -7.98 -3.49
N ALA A 26 -2.34 -9.19 -3.76
CA ALA A 26 -3.14 -10.18 -4.50
C ALA A 26 -4.43 -10.53 -3.76
N HIS A 27 -4.35 -10.66 -2.44
CA HIS A 27 -5.51 -10.94 -1.60
C HIS A 27 -6.53 -9.80 -1.65
N ALA A 28 -6.04 -8.56 -1.60
CA ALA A 28 -6.89 -7.38 -1.66
C ALA A 28 -7.65 -7.28 -2.99
N LYS A 29 -7.03 -7.67 -4.10
CA LYS A 29 -7.69 -7.69 -5.41
C LYS A 29 -8.92 -8.59 -5.44
N VAL A 30 -8.86 -9.70 -4.72
CA VAL A 30 -9.97 -10.65 -4.65
C VAL A 30 -11.00 -10.22 -3.63
N GLN A 31 -10.56 -9.86 -2.43
CA GLN A 31 -11.44 -9.63 -1.29
C GLN A 31 -12.24 -8.32 -1.41
N HIS A 32 -11.70 -7.33 -2.10
CA HIS A 32 -12.33 -6.02 -2.24
C HIS A 32 -12.76 -5.72 -3.68
N SER A 33 -12.99 -6.75 -4.48
CA SER A 33 -13.38 -6.58 -5.88
C SER A 33 -14.71 -5.86 -6.06
N ASP A 34 -15.57 -5.88 -5.04
CA ASP A 34 -16.86 -5.17 -5.06
C ASP A 34 -16.69 -3.66 -4.83
N LYS A 35 -15.60 -3.23 -4.19
CA LYS A 35 -15.35 -1.82 -3.84
C LYS A 35 -14.29 -1.17 -4.72
N ILE A 36 -13.40 -1.98 -5.30
CA ILE A 36 -12.29 -1.53 -6.12
C ILE A 36 -12.57 -1.96 -7.55
N ASN A 37 -12.73 -0.99 -8.45
CA ASN A 37 -12.96 -1.27 -9.86
C ASN A 37 -11.71 -1.82 -10.52
N ASP A 38 -10.55 -1.32 -10.13
CA ASP A 38 -9.29 -1.72 -10.73
C ASP A 38 -8.17 -1.50 -9.71
N LEU A 39 -7.32 -2.51 -9.57
CA LEU A 39 -6.10 -2.42 -8.79
C LEU A 39 -4.99 -3.03 -9.62
N ARG A 40 -4.04 -2.20 -10.03
CA ARG A 40 -2.90 -2.62 -10.85
C ARG A 40 -1.62 -2.44 -10.06
N ASP A 41 -0.73 -3.39 -10.18
CA ASP A 41 0.59 -3.32 -9.58
C ASP A 41 1.66 -3.75 -10.57
N SER A 42 2.81 -3.13 -10.45
CA SER A 42 3.97 -3.44 -11.28
C SER A 42 5.20 -3.40 -10.39
N TRP A 43 5.97 -4.46 -10.39
CA TRP A 43 7.12 -4.63 -9.50
C TRP A 43 8.42 -4.64 -10.28
N SER A 44 9.42 -3.96 -9.72
CA SER A 44 10.79 -3.98 -10.20
C SER A 44 11.68 -4.16 -8.98
N SER A 45 12.29 -5.35 -8.83
CA SER A 45 13.07 -5.69 -7.66
C SER A 45 12.22 -5.54 -6.38
N TYR A 46 12.61 -4.67 -5.46
CA TYR A 46 11.92 -4.47 -4.19
C TYR A 46 11.00 -3.25 -4.18
N VAL A 47 10.70 -2.69 -5.34
CA VAL A 47 9.84 -1.53 -5.47
C VAL A 47 8.62 -1.88 -6.30
N GLY A 48 7.44 -1.62 -5.77
CA GLY A 48 6.19 -1.80 -6.48
C GLY A 48 5.51 -0.46 -6.71
N ALA A 49 5.03 -0.25 -7.94
CA ALA A 49 4.15 0.87 -8.25
C ALA A 49 2.73 0.33 -8.34
N PHE A 50 1.77 1.06 -7.82
CA PHE A 50 0.38 0.62 -7.89
C PHE A 50 -0.55 1.77 -8.22
N GLU A 51 -1.66 1.41 -8.86
CA GLU A 51 -2.77 2.29 -9.16
C GLU A 51 -4.06 1.62 -8.72
N VAL A 52 -4.93 2.39 -8.09
CA VAL A 52 -6.23 1.89 -7.63
C VAL A 52 -7.30 2.88 -8.07
N SER A 53 -8.43 2.33 -8.51
CA SER A 53 -9.61 3.13 -8.80
C SER A 53 -10.85 2.42 -8.28
N GLY A 54 -11.81 3.19 -7.81
CA GLY A 54 -13.05 2.66 -7.30
C GLY A 54 -13.85 3.75 -6.62
N MET A 55 -15.17 3.63 -6.63
CA MET A 55 -16.08 4.56 -5.96
C MET A 55 -15.86 6.01 -6.35
N GLY A 56 -15.45 6.27 -7.58
CA GLY A 56 -15.19 7.63 -8.08
C GLY A 56 -13.82 8.18 -7.76
N PHE A 57 -12.96 7.42 -7.13
CA PHE A 57 -11.60 7.85 -6.77
C PHE A 57 -10.56 7.13 -7.58
N LYS A 58 -9.44 7.84 -7.81
CA LYS A 58 -8.22 7.24 -8.35
C LYS A 58 -7.07 7.58 -7.42
N GLY A 59 -6.24 6.60 -7.15
CA GLY A 59 -5.05 6.78 -6.35
C GLY A 59 -3.87 6.04 -6.95
N SER A 60 -2.68 6.54 -6.69
CA SER A 60 -1.46 5.88 -7.12
C SER A 60 -0.42 5.99 -6.03
N GLY A 61 0.54 5.09 -6.04
CA GLY A 61 1.59 5.11 -5.06
C GLY A 61 2.69 4.12 -5.34
N MET A 62 3.64 4.09 -4.43
CA MET A 62 4.78 3.20 -4.51
C MET A 62 5.02 2.55 -3.15
N VAL A 63 5.48 1.31 -3.21
CA VAL A 63 5.91 0.55 -2.04
C VAL A 63 7.37 0.19 -2.23
N SER A 64 8.21 0.55 -1.26
CA SER A 64 9.61 0.17 -1.25
C SER A 64 9.84 -0.81 -0.10
N VAL A 65 10.25 -2.02 -0.42
CA VAL A 65 10.57 -3.04 0.58
C VAL A 65 12.06 -2.98 0.85
N ASN A 66 12.43 -2.44 2.01
CA ASN A 66 13.81 -2.28 2.40
C ASN A 66 14.26 -3.42 3.32
N PRO A 67 15.58 -3.56 3.61
CA PRO A 67 16.04 -4.64 4.47
C PRO A 67 15.41 -4.67 5.87
N SER A 68 15.08 -3.49 6.44
CA SER A 68 14.54 -3.43 7.80
C SER A 68 13.28 -2.58 7.93
N ASP A 69 12.72 -2.10 6.84
CA ASP A 69 11.43 -1.41 6.86
C ASP A 69 10.72 -1.51 5.51
N VAL A 70 9.48 -1.07 5.49
CA VAL A 70 8.69 -0.92 4.26
C VAL A 70 8.17 0.51 4.24
N THR A 71 8.36 1.19 3.13
CA THR A 71 7.87 2.55 2.93
C THR A 71 6.77 2.55 1.88
N VAL A 72 5.64 3.17 2.21
CA VAL A 72 4.52 3.37 1.27
C VAL A 72 4.36 4.86 1.04
N GLN A 73 4.39 5.27 -0.21
CA GLN A 73 4.11 6.65 -0.60
C GLN A 73 2.91 6.64 -1.54
N THR A 74 1.90 7.42 -1.22
CA THR A 74 0.69 7.47 -2.03
C THR A 74 0.18 8.89 -2.18
N THR A 75 -0.48 9.18 -3.29
CA THR A 75 -1.19 10.43 -3.48
C THR A 75 -2.57 10.35 -2.83
N ILE A 76 -3.05 11.49 -2.34
CA ILE A 76 -4.36 11.57 -1.70
C ILE A 76 -5.19 12.59 -2.46
N PRO A 77 -6.41 12.24 -2.92
CA PRO A 77 -7.32 13.23 -3.52
C PRO A 77 -7.66 14.32 -2.50
N LEU A 78 -7.87 15.54 -2.97
CA LEU A 78 -8.24 16.65 -2.09
C LEU A 78 -9.48 16.33 -1.25
N ALA A 79 -10.45 15.63 -1.84
CA ALA A 79 -11.66 15.23 -1.13
C ALA A 79 -11.39 14.30 0.04
N ALA A 80 -10.27 13.61 0.05
CA ALA A 80 -9.92 12.66 1.10
C ALA A 80 -9.00 13.24 2.18
N LEU A 81 -8.62 14.52 2.08
CA LEU A 81 -7.71 15.14 3.04
C LEU A 81 -8.23 15.09 4.47
N LEU A 82 -9.55 15.20 4.66
CA LEU A 82 -10.17 15.13 5.98
C LEU A 82 -9.94 13.75 6.63
N PHE A 83 -9.66 12.74 5.84
CA PHE A 83 -9.48 11.37 6.32
C PHE A 83 -8.01 10.93 6.28
N LYS A 84 -7.09 11.88 6.11
CA LYS A 84 -5.66 11.57 5.98
C LYS A 84 -5.15 10.73 7.14
N SER A 85 -5.48 11.09 8.38
CA SER A 85 -5.05 10.36 9.58
C SER A 85 -5.59 8.94 9.61
N ARG A 86 -6.82 8.74 9.17
CA ARG A 86 -7.43 7.41 9.09
C ARG A 86 -6.77 6.54 8.04
N ILE A 87 -6.47 7.14 6.88
CA ILE A 87 -5.80 6.44 5.79
C ILE A 87 -4.41 6.02 6.26
N GLU A 88 -3.68 6.93 6.88
CA GLU A 88 -2.34 6.64 7.42
C GLU A 88 -2.39 5.51 8.45
N SER A 89 -3.30 5.60 9.42
CA SER A 89 -3.44 4.56 10.45
C SER A 89 -3.82 3.21 9.83
N GLY A 90 -4.70 3.22 8.85
CA GLY A 90 -5.11 1.98 8.17
C GLY A 90 -3.96 1.32 7.45
N ILE A 91 -3.15 2.09 6.73
CA ILE A 91 -1.98 1.57 6.04
C ILE A 91 -0.96 1.04 7.05
N ARG A 92 -0.68 1.80 8.11
CA ARG A 92 0.26 1.40 9.14
C ARG A 92 -0.16 0.11 9.84
N ASP A 93 -1.43 0.02 10.21
CA ASP A 93 -1.97 -1.17 10.88
C ASP A 93 -1.91 -2.39 9.97
N ALA A 94 -2.26 -2.22 8.70
CA ALA A 94 -2.18 -3.31 7.73
C ALA A 94 -0.74 -3.79 7.55
N LEU A 95 0.21 -2.88 7.39
CA LEU A 95 1.63 -3.24 7.24
C LEU A 95 2.15 -3.92 8.50
N THR A 96 1.78 -3.43 9.68
CA THR A 96 2.21 -4.04 10.94
C THR A 96 1.74 -5.48 11.03
N ARG A 97 0.52 -5.78 10.62
CA ARG A 97 0.00 -7.15 10.62
C ARG A 97 0.68 -8.03 9.58
N ILE A 98 0.92 -7.50 8.40
CA ILE A 98 1.55 -8.24 7.31
C ILE A 98 2.98 -8.62 7.67
N LEU A 99 3.69 -7.70 8.31
CA LEU A 99 5.12 -7.86 8.62
C LEU A 99 5.39 -8.47 10.00
N ALA A 100 4.37 -8.76 10.75
CA ALA A 100 4.52 -9.35 12.09
C ALA A 100 5.03 -10.79 12.06
#